data_7d4a8c8ed76400b73bd86fa1163067f4
#
_entry.id   7d4a8c8ed76400b73bd86fa1163067f4
#
_cell.length_a   1.000
_cell.length_b   1.000
_cell.length_c   1.000
_cell.angle_alpha   90.00
_cell.angle_beta   90.00
_cell.angle_gamma   90.00
#
_symmetry.space_group_name_H-M   'P 1'
#
loop_
_entity.id
_entity.type
_entity.pdbx_description
1 polymer ?
#
loop_
_entity_poly.entity_id
_entity_poly.type
_entity_poly.pdbx_seq_one_letter_code
_entity_poly.pdbx_strand_id
1 'polypeptide(L)'
;MKRALSCLSMAALFLMASAVPAKAADKPAGYSPEMQARIEEVQKERTTIAKDLKTFDELDFVVFSNQEWTRLHESHSKDVQVHWPDGHTTSGIEKHIEDLKAMFVYAPDTNIAVHPVKFGSGEWTSVIGVMTGTFSKPMPVGDGKFIQPTGKKFNITMCTVGHWKDGVMDEEYLFWDNATFMRQIGLLQ
;
A
#
# COMPACT_ATOMS: atom_id res chain seq x y z
N MET A 1 -25.35 -62.57 -42.66
CA MET A 1 -23.93 -62.92 -42.45
C MET A 1 -23.51 -62.34 -41.10
N LYS A 2 -23.33 -63.24 -40.13
CA LYS A 2 -22.99 -62.87 -38.72
C LYS A 2 -21.49 -62.84 -38.58
N ARG A 3 -20.92 -61.78 -38.02
CA ARG A 3 -19.54 -61.75 -37.54
C ARG A 3 -19.55 -61.54 -36.01
N ALA A 4 -18.99 -62.56 -35.36
CA ALA A 4 -18.82 -62.59 -33.91
C ALA A 4 -17.68 -61.65 -33.49
N LEU A 5 -17.89 -60.85 -32.41
CA LEU A 5 -16.84 -60.17 -31.71
C LEU A 5 -16.28 -61.03 -30.59
N SER A 6 -14.98 -61.27 -30.69
CA SER A 6 -14.18 -61.96 -29.68
C SER A 6 -13.91 -61.04 -28.47
N CYS A 7 -14.27 -61.49 -27.27
CA CYS A 7 -13.87 -60.90 -26.01
C CYS A 7 -12.44 -61.21 -25.67
N LEU A 8 -11.54 -60.21 -25.61
CA LEU A 8 -10.22 -60.35 -25.00
C LEU A 8 -10.33 -59.98 -23.52
N SER A 9 -10.12 -60.99 -22.66
CA SER A 9 -9.91 -60.82 -21.22
C SER A 9 -8.59 -60.13 -20.93
N MET A 10 -8.59 -58.91 -20.39
CA MET A 10 -7.43 -58.29 -19.78
C MET A 10 -7.31 -58.73 -18.31
N ALA A 11 -6.32 -59.53 -18.00
CA ALA A 11 -5.92 -59.87 -16.65
C ALA A 11 -5.27 -58.65 -15.98
N ALA A 12 -5.87 -58.11 -14.96
CA ALA A 12 -5.30 -57.04 -14.12
C ALA A 12 -4.22 -57.62 -13.20
N LEU A 13 -3.00 -57.23 -13.42
CA LEU A 13 -1.86 -57.54 -12.55
C LEU A 13 -1.92 -56.55 -11.35
N PHE A 14 -2.35 -57.02 -10.17
CA PHE A 14 -2.24 -56.25 -8.94
C PHE A 14 -0.76 -56.22 -8.48
N LEU A 15 -0.04 -55.12 -8.69
CA LEU A 15 1.20 -54.88 -7.99
C LEU A 15 0.86 -54.51 -6.53
N MET A 16 1.10 -55.40 -5.61
CA MET A 16 1.16 -55.07 -4.19
C MET A 16 2.39 -54.21 -3.91
N ALA A 17 2.21 -52.91 -3.85
CA ALA A 17 3.21 -52.00 -3.31
C ALA A 17 3.30 -52.24 -1.80
N SER A 18 4.40 -52.85 -1.35
CA SER A 18 4.74 -52.95 0.08
C SER A 18 4.98 -51.51 0.61
N ALA A 19 4.06 -50.97 1.40
CA ALA A 19 4.23 -49.74 2.09
C ALA A 19 5.37 -49.89 3.10
N VAL A 20 6.53 -49.30 2.78
CA VAL A 20 7.60 -49.09 3.76
C VAL A 20 7.03 -48.13 4.81
N PRO A 21 7.00 -48.47 6.11
CA PRO A 21 6.56 -47.51 7.11
C PRO A 21 7.46 -46.31 7.09
N ALA A 22 6.89 -45.14 6.77
CA ALA A 22 7.59 -43.85 6.89
C ALA A 22 8.03 -43.72 8.38
N LYS A 23 9.33 -43.71 8.58
CA LYS A 23 9.92 -43.41 9.90
C LYS A 23 9.35 -42.07 10.32
N ALA A 24 8.60 -42.03 11.43
CA ALA A 24 8.11 -40.79 11.98
C ALA A 24 9.29 -39.82 12.10
N ALA A 25 9.22 -38.72 11.37
CA ALA A 25 10.21 -37.67 11.48
C ALA A 25 10.25 -37.24 12.95
N ASP A 26 11.42 -37.35 13.59
CA ASP A 26 11.60 -36.87 14.94
C ASP A 26 11.05 -35.44 15.00
N LYS A 27 10.15 -35.15 15.94
CA LYS A 27 9.68 -33.78 16.17
C LYS A 27 10.93 -32.95 16.33
N PRO A 28 11.08 -31.84 15.59
CA PRO A 28 12.25 -30.97 15.76
C PRO A 28 12.37 -30.62 17.23
N ALA A 29 13.57 -30.75 17.77
CA ALA A 29 13.86 -30.40 19.15
C ALA A 29 13.29 -29.01 19.42
N GLY A 30 12.44 -28.87 20.43
CA GLY A 30 11.76 -27.61 20.73
C GLY A 30 12.80 -26.50 20.86
N TYR A 31 12.49 -25.32 20.34
CA TYR A 31 13.35 -24.15 20.48
C TYR A 31 13.65 -23.87 21.95
N SER A 32 14.86 -23.34 22.24
CA SER A 32 15.17 -22.85 23.59
C SER A 32 14.18 -21.73 23.98
N PRO A 33 13.94 -21.49 25.28
CA PRO A 33 13.07 -20.40 25.73
C PRO A 33 13.45 -19.04 25.14
N GLU A 34 14.73 -18.76 24.99
CA GLU A 34 15.28 -17.55 24.37
C GLU A 34 14.91 -17.47 22.89
N MET A 35 15.02 -18.57 22.14
CA MET A 35 14.64 -18.64 20.74
C MET A 35 13.13 -18.48 20.57
N GLN A 36 12.33 -19.04 21.47
CA GLN A 36 10.88 -18.89 21.47
C GLN A 36 10.47 -17.43 21.67
N ALA A 37 11.06 -16.75 22.67
CA ALA A 37 10.82 -15.34 22.93
C ALA A 37 11.18 -14.47 21.72
N ARG A 38 12.30 -14.76 21.03
CA ARG A 38 12.70 -14.03 19.82
C ARG A 38 11.74 -14.27 18.65
N ILE A 39 11.24 -15.48 18.47
CA ILE A 39 10.23 -15.80 17.46
C ILE A 39 8.94 -15.03 17.73
N GLU A 40 8.48 -14.99 18.97
CA GLU A 40 7.27 -14.26 19.37
C GLU A 40 7.42 -12.75 19.12
N GLU A 41 8.58 -12.17 19.47
CA GLU A 41 8.88 -10.77 19.20
C GLU A 41 8.81 -10.45 17.69
N VAL A 42 9.46 -11.25 16.83
CA VAL A 42 9.45 -11.09 15.38
C VAL A 42 8.04 -11.27 14.81
N GLN A 43 7.25 -12.22 15.33
CA GLN A 43 5.88 -12.42 14.90
C GLN A 43 4.99 -11.24 15.28
N LYS A 44 5.16 -10.68 16.47
CA LYS A 44 4.45 -9.48 16.92
C LYS A 44 4.76 -8.29 16.00
N GLU A 45 6.05 -8.02 15.75
CA GLU A 45 6.47 -6.94 14.84
C GLU A 45 5.84 -7.09 13.45
N ARG A 46 5.93 -8.28 12.85
CA ARG A 46 5.32 -8.56 11.54
C ARG A 46 3.81 -8.32 11.51
N THR A 47 3.13 -8.69 12.59
CA THR A 47 1.68 -8.50 12.70
C THR A 47 1.34 -7.01 12.78
N THR A 48 2.09 -6.23 13.54
CA THR A 48 1.94 -4.78 13.64
C THR A 48 2.17 -4.13 12.30
N ILE A 49 3.29 -4.39 11.63
CA ILE A 49 3.61 -3.86 10.29
C ILE A 49 2.50 -4.22 9.27
N ALA A 50 2.02 -5.46 9.27
CA ALA A 50 0.95 -5.87 8.37
C ALA A 50 -0.36 -5.10 8.60
N LYS A 51 -0.68 -4.79 9.87
CA LYS A 51 -1.82 -3.94 10.24
C LYS A 51 -1.63 -2.51 9.73
N ASP A 52 -0.47 -1.91 9.98
CA ASP A 52 -0.17 -0.53 9.60
C ASP A 52 -0.19 -0.37 8.06
N LEU A 53 0.41 -1.31 7.32
CA LEU A 53 0.33 -1.35 5.85
C LEU A 53 -1.09 -1.53 5.32
N LYS A 54 -1.95 -2.25 6.04
CA LYS A 54 -3.38 -2.36 5.68
C LYS A 54 -4.12 -1.05 5.95
N THR A 55 -3.84 -0.39 7.06
CA THR A 55 -4.37 0.95 7.36
C THR A 55 -3.92 1.95 6.30
N PHE A 56 -2.68 1.83 5.81
CA PHE A 56 -2.16 2.66 4.73
C PHE A 56 -2.90 2.43 3.40
N ASP A 57 -3.22 1.18 3.05
CA ASP A 57 -4.04 0.89 1.88
C ASP A 57 -5.43 1.54 1.99
N GLU A 58 -6.07 1.45 3.14
CA GLU A 58 -7.38 2.08 3.41
C GLU A 58 -7.27 3.61 3.32
N LEU A 59 -6.19 4.20 3.87
CA LEU A 59 -5.91 5.62 3.76
C LEU A 59 -5.91 6.09 2.31
N ASP A 60 -5.10 5.48 1.46
CA ASP A 60 -4.90 5.97 0.10
C ASP A 60 -6.06 5.60 -0.84
N PHE A 61 -6.51 4.33 -0.78
CA PHE A 61 -7.51 3.84 -1.72
C PHE A 61 -8.93 4.30 -1.41
N VAL A 62 -9.23 4.58 -0.14
CA VAL A 62 -10.58 4.92 0.30
C VAL A 62 -10.61 6.34 0.85
N VAL A 63 -9.91 6.62 1.95
CA VAL A 63 -10.03 7.89 2.67
C VAL A 63 -9.57 9.06 1.82
N PHE A 64 -8.36 9.00 1.26
CA PHE A 64 -7.81 10.05 0.40
C PHE A 64 -8.54 10.12 -0.93
N SER A 65 -8.64 9.01 -1.66
CA SER A 65 -9.20 8.99 -3.02
C SER A 65 -10.69 9.35 -3.08
N ASN A 66 -11.46 9.06 -2.02
CA ASN A 66 -12.86 9.48 -1.92
C ASN A 66 -13.07 10.76 -1.09
N GLN A 67 -11.98 11.40 -0.63
CA GLN A 67 -12.04 12.62 0.17
C GLN A 67 -12.84 12.45 1.49
N GLU A 68 -12.72 11.30 2.13
CA GLU A 68 -13.39 10.97 3.40
C GLU A 68 -12.63 11.57 4.61
N TRP A 69 -12.40 12.88 4.59
CA TRP A 69 -11.49 13.59 5.51
C TRP A 69 -11.79 13.39 6.99
N THR A 70 -13.04 13.14 7.33
CA THR A 70 -13.45 12.85 8.72
C THR A 70 -12.88 11.54 9.25
N ARG A 71 -12.39 10.66 8.37
CA ARG A 71 -11.76 9.39 8.68
C ARG A 71 -10.23 9.45 8.72
N LEU A 72 -9.60 10.57 8.38
CA LEU A 72 -8.14 10.66 8.34
C LEU A 72 -7.49 10.30 9.69
N HIS A 73 -8.20 10.52 10.81
CA HIS A 73 -7.77 10.15 12.14
C HIS A 73 -7.61 8.63 12.36
N GLU A 74 -8.13 7.79 11.47
CA GLU A 74 -7.95 6.33 11.53
C GLU A 74 -6.52 5.92 11.19
N SER A 75 -5.77 6.78 10.48
CA SER A 75 -4.39 6.56 10.04
C SER A 75 -3.39 7.60 10.57
N HIS A 76 -3.84 8.77 11.04
CA HIS A 76 -2.97 9.85 11.49
C HIS A 76 -3.28 10.29 12.91
N SER A 77 -2.23 10.60 13.67
CA SER A 77 -2.38 11.23 14.98
C SER A 77 -2.87 12.67 14.85
N LYS A 78 -3.47 13.18 15.93
CA LYS A 78 -3.91 14.57 15.97
C LYS A 78 -2.78 15.57 15.68
N ASP A 79 -1.58 15.27 16.16
CA ASP A 79 -0.42 16.16 16.11
C ASP A 79 0.62 15.69 15.06
N VAL A 80 0.17 14.98 14.02
CA VAL A 80 1.04 14.44 12.96
C VAL A 80 1.95 15.53 12.38
N GLN A 81 3.22 15.17 12.17
CA GLN A 81 4.20 16.01 11.45
C GLN A 81 4.29 15.51 10.01
N VAL A 82 4.08 16.39 9.03
CA VAL A 82 4.12 16.03 7.61
C VAL A 82 5.22 16.79 6.90
N HIS A 83 6.15 16.06 6.30
CA HIS A 83 7.28 16.58 5.53
C HIS A 83 6.96 16.50 4.04
N TRP A 84 6.84 17.66 3.40
CA TRP A 84 6.43 17.79 2.01
C TRP A 84 7.61 17.77 1.03
N PRO A 85 7.41 17.39 -0.25
CA PRO A 85 8.50 17.25 -1.23
C PRO A 85 9.24 18.53 -1.59
N ASP A 86 8.70 19.69 -1.26
CA ASP A 86 9.34 21.00 -1.45
C ASP A 86 10.18 21.43 -0.24
N GLY A 87 10.23 20.59 0.81
CA GLY A 87 11.04 20.78 2.00
C GLY A 87 10.36 21.53 3.15
N HIS A 88 9.09 21.95 2.99
CA HIS A 88 8.37 22.49 4.14
C HIS A 88 7.76 21.38 5.02
N THR A 89 7.46 21.71 6.26
CA THR A 89 6.81 20.81 7.23
C THR A 89 5.54 21.46 7.75
N THR A 90 4.49 20.65 7.88
CA THR A 90 3.25 21.07 8.53
C THR A 90 2.95 20.19 9.74
N SER A 91 2.18 20.70 10.69
CA SER A 91 1.86 20.03 11.95
C SER A 91 0.36 20.03 12.18
N GLY A 92 -0.14 18.88 12.62
CA GLY A 92 -1.54 18.67 12.99
C GLY A 92 -2.41 18.20 11.84
N ILE A 93 -3.31 17.29 12.20
CA ILE A 93 -4.19 16.60 11.25
C ILE A 93 -5.10 17.56 10.47
N GLU A 94 -5.55 18.64 11.10
CA GLU A 94 -6.45 19.62 10.46
C GLU A 94 -5.73 20.39 9.36
N LYS A 95 -4.46 20.77 9.60
CA LYS A 95 -3.61 21.40 8.59
C LYS A 95 -3.30 20.44 7.46
N HIS A 96 -3.00 19.19 7.79
CA HIS A 96 -2.77 18.15 6.79
C HIS A 96 -3.99 17.95 5.88
N ILE A 97 -5.20 17.90 6.44
CA ILE A 97 -6.46 17.83 5.66
C ILE A 97 -6.62 19.03 4.71
N GLU A 98 -6.29 20.25 5.15
CA GLU A 98 -6.33 21.43 4.28
C GLU A 98 -5.38 21.29 3.09
N ASP A 99 -4.15 20.82 3.35
CA ASP A 99 -3.13 20.64 2.32
C ASP A 99 -3.52 19.55 1.32
N LEU A 100 -4.05 18.43 1.80
CA LEU A 100 -4.57 17.36 0.92
C LEU A 100 -5.73 17.85 0.04
N LYS A 101 -6.67 18.60 0.61
CA LYS A 101 -7.80 19.18 -0.12
C LYS A 101 -7.36 20.11 -1.26
N ALA A 102 -6.24 20.80 -1.11
CA ALA A 102 -5.74 21.74 -2.11
C ALA A 102 -5.52 21.07 -3.48
N MET A 103 -5.12 19.81 -3.52
CA MET A 103 -4.95 19.05 -4.75
C MET A 103 -6.29 18.82 -5.46
N PHE A 104 -7.34 18.49 -4.74
CA PHE A 104 -8.66 18.21 -5.30
C PHE A 104 -9.37 19.48 -5.85
N VAL A 105 -8.90 20.66 -5.48
CA VAL A 105 -9.41 21.92 -6.05
C VAL A 105 -9.18 21.97 -7.57
N TYR A 106 -8.00 21.59 -8.03
CA TYR A 106 -7.64 21.69 -9.45
C TYR A 106 -7.65 20.35 -10.19
N ALA A 107 -7.56 19.24 -9.46
CA ALA A 107 -7.61 17.88 -9.98
C ALA A 107 -8.61 17.02 -9.16
N PRO A 108 -9.93 17.24 -9.30
CA PRO A 108 -10.95 16.63 -8.46
C PRO A 108 -11.09 15.11 -8.63
N ASP A 109 -10.52 14.55 -9.68
CA ASP A 109 -10.43 13.11 -9.96
C ASP A 109 -9.12 12.47 -9.50
N THR A 110 -8.38 13.14 -8.62
CA THR A 110 -7.15 12.58 -8.03
C THR A 110 -7.46 11.27 -7.31
N ASN A 111 -6.65 10.24 -7.60
CA ASN A 111 -6.86 8.90 -7.08
C ASN A 111 -5.54 8.16 -6.92
N ILE A 112 -5.46 7.33 -5.85
CA ILE A 112 -4.41 6.33 -5.66
C ILE A 112 -5.12 4.98 -5.58
N ALA A 113 -4.85 4.07 -6.52
CA ALA A 113 -5.54 2.78 -6.63
C ALA A 113 -4.61 1.57 -6.47
N VAL A 114 -3.30 1.79 -6.36
CA VAL A 114 -2.33 0.70 -6.28
C VAL A 114 -1.08 1.11 -5.52
N HIS A 115 -0.62 0.19 -4.68
CA HIS A 115 0.68 0.22 -4.03
C HIS A 115 1.55 -0.90 -4.59
N PRO A 116 2.36 -0.67 -5.63
CA PRO A 116 3.19 -1.71 -6.25
C PRO A 116 4.29 -2.22 -5.32
N VAL A 117 4.75 -1.41 -4.37
CA VAL A 117 5.75 -1.77 -3.37
C VAL A 117 5.33 -1.20 -2.02
N LYS A 118 5.34 -2.03 -0.99
CA LYS A 118 5.16 -1.61 0.39
C LYS A 118 5.86 -2.57 1.34
N PHE A 119 6.46 -2.04 2.37
CA PHE A 119 7.15 -2.79 3.42
C PHE A 119 7.28 -1.97 4.69
N GLY A 120 7.74 -2.60 5.77
CA GLY A 120 8.00 -1.91 7.03
C GLY A 120 9.01 -2.65 7.88
N SER A 121 9.56 -1.96 8.89
CA SER A 121 10.41 -2.50 9.94
C SER A 121 10.29 -1.65 11.18
N GLY A 122 10.15 -2.30 12.34
CA GLY A 122 9.89 -1.61 13.60
C GLY A 122 8.61 -0.78 13.53
N GLU A 123 8.73 0.51 13.82
CA GLU A 123 7.63 1.49 13.80
C GLU A 123 7.53 2.24 12.46
N TRP A 124 8.25 1.81 11.41
CA TRP A 124 8.31 2.50 10.13
C TRP A 124 7.71 1.68 9.01
N THR A 125 6.98 2.36 8.13
CA THR A 125 6.53 1.82 6.85
C THR A 125 7.03 2.66 5.68
N SER A 126 7.19 2.03 4.53
CA SER A 126 7.42 2.71 3.25
C SER A 126 6.46 2.15 2.21
N VAL A 127 5.76 3.04 1.53
CA VAL A 127 4.75 2.70 0.54
C VAL A 127 5.00 3.49 -0.73
N ILE A 128 5.09 2.80 -1.86
CA ILE A 128 5.09 3.43 -3.18
C ILE A 128 3.67 3.37 -3.72
N GLY A 129 3.06 4.54 -3.92
CA GLY A 129 1.75 4.71 -4.52
C GLY A 129 1.83 5.24 -5.95
N VAL A 130 0.82 4.93 -6.76
CA VAL A 130 0.65 5.54 -8.09
C VAL A 130 -0.54 6.47 -8.04
N MET A 131 -0.25 7.77 -8.06
CA MET A 131 -1.26 8.83 -8.02
C MET A 131 -1.59 9.30 -9.42
N THR A 132 -2.87 9.33 -9.76
CA THR A 132 -3.40 9.75 -11.06
C THR A 132 -4.42 10.85 -10.90
N GLY A 133 -4.65 11.64 -11.94
CA GLY A 133 -5.69 12.66 -11.98
C GLY A 133 -5.60 13.50 -13.25
N THR A 134 -6.47 14.52 -13.33
CA THR A 134 -6.56 15.43 -14.48
C THR A 134 -6.54 16.88 -14.00
N PHE A 135 -5.64 17.69 -14.52
CA PHE A 135 -5.66 19.14 -14.28
C PHE A 135 -6.85 19.76 -15.05
N SER A 136 -8.02 19.73 -14.44
CA SER A 136 -9.29 20.05 -15.07
C SER A 136 -9.99 21.30 -14.53
N LYS A 137 -9.49 21.90 -13.44
CA LYS A 137 -10.02 23.12 -12.80
C LYS A 137 -8.92 24.15 -12.58
N PRO A 138 -9.25 25.46 -12.46
CA PRO A 138 -8.25 26.48 -12.16
C PRO A 138 -7.48 26.17 -10.86
N MET A 139 -6.14 26.23 -10.94
CA MET A 139 -5.24 26.00 -9.78
C MET A 139 -4.95 27.34 -9.10
N PRO A 140 -5.29 27.54 -7.82
CA PRO A 140 -4.92 28.73 -7.07
C PRO A 140 -3.40 28.79 -6.88
N VAL A 141 -2.80 29.98 -7.08
CA VAL A 141 -1.36 30.23 -6.88
C VAL A 141 -1.09 31.43 -5.96
N GLY A 142 -2.03 31.78 -5.11
CA GLY A 142 -1.95 32.92 -4.21
C GLY A 142 -2.40 34.24 -4.84
N ASP A 143 -2.56 35.27 -4.03
CA ASP A 143 -2.92 36.63 -4.43
C ASP A 143 -4.15 36.72 -5.36
N GLY A 144 -5.11 35.79 -5.24
CA GLY A 144 -6.29 35.71 -6.10
C GLY A 144 -5.97 35.30 -7.54
N LYS A 145 -4.76 34.86 -7.84
CA LYS A 145 -4.33 34.41 -9.17
C LYS A 145 -4.59 32.92 -9.35
N PHE A 146 -4.81 32.54 -10.60
CA PHE A 146 -5.09 31.17 -11.00
C PHE A 146 -4.30 30.79 -12.25
N ILE A 147 -3.78 29.56 -12.27
CA ILE A 147 -3.33 28.92 -13.51
C ILE A 147 -4.53 28.20 -14.13
N GLN A 148 -4.80 28.47 -15.42
CA GLN A 148 -5.91 27.84 -16.12
C GLN A 148 -5.63 26.35 -16.38
N PRO A 149 -6.65 25.50 -16.31
CA PRO A 149 -6.48 24.07 -16.52
C PRO A 149 -6.03 23.76 -17.95
N THR A 150 -5.16 22.79 -18.09
CA THR A 150 -4.71 22.30 -19.40
C THR A 150 -5.51 21.11 -19.92
N GLY A 151 -6.32 20.47 -19.06
CA GLY A 151 -7.00 19.22 -19.35
C GLY A 151 -6.07 18.00 -19.43
N LYS A 152 -4.78 18.17 -19.14
CA LYS A 152 -3.81 17.07 -19.18
C LYS A 152 -3.90 16.19 -17.93
N LYS A 153 -3.69 14.90 -18.15
CA LYS A 153 -3.62 13.90 -17.08
C LYS A 153 -2.23 13.81 -16.51
N PHE A 154 -2.15 13.41 -15.26
CA PHE A 154 -0.91 13.00 -14.62
C PHE A 154 -1.00 11.57 -14.10
N ASN A 155 0.15 10.91 -14.08
CA ASN A 155 0.37 9.61 -13.47
C ASN A 155 1.78 9.66 -12.87
N ILE A 156 1.86 9.86 -11.56
CA ILE A 156 3.13 10.01 -10.86
C ILE A 156 3.30 8.93 -9.80
N THR A 157 4.51 8.46 -9.67
CA THR A 157 4.90 7.61 -8.54
C THR A 157 5.24 8.50 -7.36
N MET A 158 4.67 8.18 -6.22
CA MET A 158 5.00 8.81 -4.96
C MET A 158 5.50 7.76 -3.97
N CYS A 159 6.36 8.16 -3.05
CA CYS A 159 6.77 7.34 -1.92
C CYS A 159 6.39 8.06 -0.64
N THR A 160 5.66 7.37 0.23
CA THR A 160 5.39 7.85 1.58
C THR A 160 6.12 6.97 2.58
N VAL A 161 6.83 7.61 3.52
CA VAL A 161 7.43 6.96 4.68
C VAL A 161 6.69 7.43 5.91
N GLY A 162 6.12 6.51 6.67
CA GLY A 162 5.34 6.80 7.88
C GLY A 162 5.97 6.20 9.12
N HIS A 163 6.07 6.98 10.19
CA HIS A 163 6.35 6.51 11.54
C HIS A 163 5.02 6.27 12.27
N TRP A 164 4.87 5.08 12.86
CA TRP A 164 3.65 4.64 13.50
C TRP A 164 3.80 4.54 15.01
N LYS A 165 2.87 5.14 15.71
CA LYS A 165 2.76 5.06 17.15
C LYS A 165 1.31 4.81 17.55
N ASP A 166 1.09 3.81 18.39
CA ASP A 166 -0.25 3.44 18.85
C ASP A 166 -1.27 3.14 17.70
N GLY A 167 -0.75 2.70 16.54
CA GLY A 167 -1.54 2.29 15.38
C GLY A 167 -1.96 3.42 14.44
N VAL A 168 -1.40 4.63 14.60
CA VAL A 168 -1.54 5.78 13.70
C VAL A 168 -0.19 6.41 13.40
N MET A 169 -0.06 7.09 12.27
CA MET A 169 1.15 7.84 11.93
C MET A 169 1.23 9.13 12.74
N ASP A 170 2.34 9.35 13.42
CA ASP A 170 2.68 10.61 14.08
C ASP A 170 3.72 11.43 13.29
N GLU A 171 4.38 10.81 12.32
CA GLU A 171 5.27 11.47 11.38
C GLU A 171 5.13 10.87 9.99
N GLU A 172 5.07 11.72 8.95
CA GLU A 172 4.90 11.34 7.56
C GLU A 172 5.86 12.11 6.65
N TYR A 173 6.54 11.40 5.75
CA TYR A 173 7.41 11.98 4.72
C TYR A 173 6.86 11.66 3.34
N LEU A 174 6.60 12.70 2.57
CA LEU A 174 6.03 12.60 1.23
C LEU A 174 7.11 12.90 0.18
N PHE A 175 7.24 12.03 -0.80
CA PHE A 175 8.19 12.18 -1.89
C PHE A 175 7.52 11.92 -3.24
N TRP A 176 7.63 12.89 -4.14
CA TRP A 176 7.33 12.72 -5.57
C TRP A 176 8.15 13.71 -6.39
N ASP A 177 8.30 13.45 -7.69
CA ASP A 177 8.98 14.35 -8.60
C ASP A 177 8.05 15.48 -9.07
N ASN A 178 8.15 16.63 -8.42
CA ASN A 178 7.39 17.83 -8.77
C ASN A 178 7.64 18.28 -10.23
N ALA A 179 8.86 18.12 -10.76
CA ALA A 179 9.16 18.51 -12.14
C ALA A 179 8.43 17.59 -13.13
N THR A 180 8.39 16.30 -12.87
CA THR A 180 7.60 15.35 -13.67
C THR A 180 6.10 15.64 -13.58
N PHE A 181 5.57 15.91 -12.38
CA PHE A 181 4.19 16.33 -12.22
C PHE A 181 3.86 17.56 -13.06
N MET A 182 4.65 18.63 -12.94
CA MET A 182 4.46 19.89 -13.69
C MET A 182 4.56 19.71 -15.20
N ARG A 183 5.48 18.84 -15.68
CA ARG A 183 5.57 18.49 -17.12
C ARG A 183 4.32 17.78 -17.60
N GLN A 184 3.82 16.80 -16.84
CA GLN A 184 2.65 16.03 -17.22
C GLN A 184 1.40 16.88 -17.30
N ILE A 185 1.19 17.79 -16.36
CA ILE A 185 0.06 18.73 -16.39
C ILE A 185 0.27 19.91 -17.35
N GLY A 186 1.45 20.01 -18.00
CA GLY A 186 1.75 20.98 -19.07
C GLY A 186 2.17 22.36 -18.58
N LEU A 187 2.65 22.48 -17.35
CA LEU A 187 3.13 23.74 -16.77
C LEU A 187 4.66 23.88 -16.81
N LEU A 188 5.38 22.81 -17.17
CA LEU A 188 6.81 22.79 -17.38
C LEU A 188 7.10 22.13 -18.74
N GLN A 189 8.11 22.66 -19.47
CA GLN A 189 8.63 22.10 -20.73
C GLN A 189 9.76 21.09 -20.50
#